data_bd97f784d28323125848a5c77d6c79d9
#
_entry.id   bd97f784d28323125848a5c77d6c79d9
#
_cell.length_a   1.000
_cell.length_b   1.000
_cell.length_c   1.000
_cell.angle_alpha   90.00
_cell.angle_beta   90.00
_cell.angle_gamma   90.00
#
_symmetry.space_group_name_H-M   'P 1'
#
loop_
_entity.id
_entity.type
_entity.pdbx_description
1 polymer ?
#
loop_
_entity_poly.entity_id
_entity_poly.type
_entity_poly.pdbx_seq_one_letter_code
_entity_poly.pdbx_strand_id
1 'polypeptide(L)'
;MFDTILIPTDGSDHAETAAETGIELATAHDATVHVACVADTGPLGDLRLPGDATSAEDAMRGRAQEHVDALVDRVEAAGLDVTGTVLEGPPESELLEYAQEIGADVIVMGTRGRGGVHRMAMGSVTDHVIRFGEIPVLVANSGSNP
;
A
#
# COMPACT_ATOMS: atom_id res chain seq x y z
N MET A 1 -20.12 3.50 8.31
CA MET A 1 -20.00 2.79 7.04
C MET A 1 -18.79 3.30 6.26
N PHE A 2 -18.03 2.41 5.68
CA PHE A 2 -16.84 2.79 4.95
C PHE A 2 -17.16 2.97 3.47
N ASP A 3 -17.05 4.18 2.97
CA ASP A 3 -17.34 4.47 1.57
C ASP A 3 -16.08 4.50 0.71
N THR A 4 -14.95 4.86 1.29
CA THR A 4 -13.67 4.95 0.59
C THR A 4 -12.61 4.20 1.38
N ILE A 5 -12.01 3.21 0.76
CA ILE A 5 -11.03 2.35 1.40
C ILE A 5 -9.70 2.44 0.66
N LEU A 6 -8.63 2.70 1.40
CA LEU A 6 -7.29 2.69 0.83
C LEU A 6 -6.60 1.38 1.16
N ILE A 7 -6.09 0.71 0.14
CA ILE A 7 -5.32 -0.53 0.29
C ILE A 7 -3.93 -0.30 -0.28
N PRO A 8 -2.94 -0.01 0.57
CA PRO A 8 -1.56 0.07 0.10
C PRO A 8 -1.01 -1.31 -0.20
N THR A 9 -0.13 -1.40 -1.15
CA THR A 9 0.55 -2.66 -1.46
C THR A 9 2.02 -2.41 -1.76
N ASP A 10 2.85 -3.39 -1.44
CA ASP A 10 4.26 -3.39 -1.83
C ASP A 10 4.63 -4.73 -2.46
N GLY A 11 3.63 -5.53 -2.78
CA GLY A 11 3.84 -6.83 -3.39
C GLY A 11 4.21 -7.93 -2.41
N SER A 12 4.28 -7.64 -1.12
CA SER A 12 4.64 -8.63 -0.11
C SER A 12 3.47 -9.53 0.22
N ASP A 13 3.76 -10.66 0.89
CA ASP A 13 2.72 -11.58 1.34
C ASP A 13 1.79 -10.91 2.35
N HIS A 14 2.33 -10.02 3.18
CA HIS A 14 1.52 -9.28 4.14
C HIS A 14 0.55 -8.35 3.43
N ALA A 15 1.01 -7.71 2.35
CA ALA A 15 0.14 -6.85 1.55
C ALA A 15 -0.94 -7.65 0.84
N GLU A 16 -0.61 -8.87 0.40
CA GLU A 16 -1.60 -9.75 -0.23
C GLU A 16 -2.72 -10.11 0.75
N THR A 17 -2.35 -10.44 1.99
CA THR A 17 -3.33 -10.75 3.02
C THR A 17 -4.22 -9.53 3.30
N ALA A 18 -3.60 -8.36 3.39
CA ALA A 18 -4.34 -7.12 3.60
C ALA A 18 -5.28 -6.83 2.44
N ALA A 19 -4.83 -7.11 1.21
CA ALA A 19 -5.65 -6.91 0.03
C ALA A 19 -6.90 -7.77 0.07
N GLU A 20 -6.77 -9.02 0.45
CA GLU A 20 -7.94 -9.90 0.57
C GLU A 20 -8.94 -9.36 1.58
N THR A 21 -8.45 -8.95 2.74
CA THR A 21 -9.30 -8.38 3.79
C THR A 21 -9.95 -7.08 3.31
N GLY A 22 -9.17 -6.24 2.63
CA GLY A 22 -9.70 -4.99 2.11
C GLY A 22 -10.78 -5.17 1.07
N ILE A 23 -10.62 -6.15 0.20
CA ILE A 23 -11.63 -6.45 -0.82
C ILE A 23 -12.91 -6.98 -0.16
N GLU A 24 -12.77 -7.84 0.85
CA GLU A 24 -13.93 -8.33 1.59
C GLU A 24 -14.68 -7.18 2.28
N LEU A 25 -13.93 -6.28 2.90
CA LEU A 25 -14.52 -5.14 3.57
C LEU A 25 -15.24 -4.23 2.56
N ALA A 26 -14.58 -3.95 1.45
CA ALA A 26 -15.16 -3.10 0.41
C ALA A 26 -16.42 -3.71 -0.18
N THR A 27 -16.41 -5.02 -0.38
CA THR A 27 -17.59 -5.72 -0.89
C THR A 27 -18.75 -5.61 0.08
N ALA A 28 -18.49 -5.77 1.38
CA ALA A 28 -19.52 -5.69 2.40
C ALA A 28 -20.13 -4.28 2.49
N HIS A 29 -19.34 -3.26 2.22
CA HIS A 29 -19.80 -1.86 2.31
C HIS A 29 -20.13 -1.22 0.97
N ASP A 30 -19.92 -1.91 -0.12
CA ASP A 30 -20.06 -1.39 -1.49
C ASP A 30 -19.19 -0.12 -1.63
N ALA A 31 -17.98 -0.20 -1.17
CA ALA A 31 -17.06 0.94 -1.13
C ALA A 31 -16.25 1.10 -2.41
N THR A 32 -15.74 2.31 -2.62
CA THR A 32 -14.76 2.58 -3.66
C THR A 32 -13.38 2.28 -3.08
N VAL A 33 -12.54 1.62 -3.86
CA VAL A 33 -11.21 1.22 -3.41
C VAL A 33 -10.15 2.07 -4.11
N HIS A 34 -9.18 2.53 -3.33
CA HIS A 34 -7.97 3.13 -3.87
C HIS A 34 -6.82 2.21 -3.53
N VAL A 35 -6.03 1.88 -4.53
CA VAL A 35 -4.84 1.05 -4.38
C VAL A 35 -3.64 1.94 -4.59
N ALA A 36 -2.67 1.88 -3.69
CA ALA A 36 -1.46 2.68 -3.81
C ALA A 36 -0.22 1.84 -3.51
N CYS A 37 0.83 2.12 -4.26
CA CYS A 37 2.15 1.56 -3.98
C CYS A 37 3.13 2.71 -4.01
N VAL A 38 4.00 2.77 -3.03
CA VAL A 38 5.00 3.84 -2.97
C VAL A 38 6.31 3.32 -3.56
N ALA A 39 6.78 4.03 -4.57
CA ALA A 39 8.10 3.77 -5.12
C ALA A 39 9.10 4.51 -4.23
N ASP A 40 9.68 3.77 -3.29
CA ASP A 40 10.63 4.35 -2.34
C ASP A 40 12.02 4.33 -2.95
N THR A 41 12.40 5.46 -3.53
CA THR A 41 13.72 5.57 -4.11
C THR A 41 14.80 5.79 -3.04
N GLY A 42 14.41 6.25 -1.86
CA GLY A 42 15.32 6.44 -0.75
C GLY A 42 16.51 7.33 -1.09
N PRO A 43 17.53 7.33 -0.25
CA PRO A 43 18.74 8.09 -0.56
C PRO A 43 19.43 7.62 -1.83
N LEU A 44 19.29 6.36 -2.16
CA LEU A 44 19.95 5.82 -3.35
C LEU A 44 19.25 6.24 -4.63
N GLY A 45 17.98 6.60 -4.53
CA GLY A 45 17.23 7.08 -5.68
C GLY A 45 17.74 8.40 -6.22
N ASP A 46 18.38 9.19 -5.35
CA ASP A 46 18.93 10.46 -5.75
C ASP A 46 20.34 10.34 -6.31
N LEU A 47 20.95 9.18 -6.17
CA LEU A 47 22.28 8.95 -6.71
C LEU A 47 22.20 8.68 -8.20
N ARG A 48 22.69 9.60 -8.97
CA ARG A 48 22.69 9.47 -10.41
C ARG A 48 24.06 9.03 -10.87
N LEU A 49 24.12 7.83 -11.40
CA LEU A 49 25.34 7.32 -11.98
C LEU A 49 25.40 7.73 -13.45
N PRO A 50 26.59 8.11 -13.94
CA PRO A 50 26.70 8.49 -15.35
C PRO A 50 26.23 7.36 -16.27
N GLY A 51 25.36 7.69 -17.17
CA GLY A 51 24.89 6.76 -18.18
C GLY A 51 23.65 5.97 -17.84
N ASP A 52 23.37 5.75 -16.53
CA ASP A 52 22.25 4.93 -16.11
C ASP A 52 21.35 5.60 -15.11
N ALA A 53 21.41 6.91 -15.06
CA ALA A 53 20.81 7.67 -13.98
C ALA A 53 19.31 7.47 -13.82
N THR A 54 18.59 7.25 -14.93
CA THR A 54 17.13 7.14 -14.87
C THR A 54 16.63 5.71 -14.78
N SER A 55 17.46 4.74 -15.10
CA SER A 55 16.98 3.37 -15.20
C SER A 55 16.61 2.75 -13.85
N ALA A 56 17.30 3.12 -12.77
CA ALA A 56 16.97 2.60 -11.45
C ALA A 56 15.64 3.13 -10.95
N GLU A 57 15.41 4.44 -11.11
CA GLU A 57 14.13 5.02 -10.73
C GLU A 57 13.00 4.49 -11.57
N ASP A 58 13.23 4.37 -12.88
CA ASP A 58 12.22 3.84 -13.79
C ASP A 58 11.89 2.40 -13.44
N ALA A 59 12.88 1.61 -13.07
CA ALA A 59 12.67 0.22 -12.66
C ALA A 59 11.82 0.14 -11.40
N MET A 60 12.08 1.02 -10.44
CA MET A 60 11.30 1.03 -9.20
C MET A 60 9.86 1.47 -9.43
N ARG A 61 9.67 2.48 -10.27
CA ARG A 61 8.32 2.90 -10.64
C ARG A 61 7.60 1.80 -11.39
N GLY A 62 8.31 1.12 -12.28
CA GLY A 62 7.75 0.01 -13.04
C GLY A 62 7.26 -1.12 -12.15
N ARG A 63 8.04 -1.47 -11.12
CA ARG A 63 7.63 -2.50 -10.18
C ARG A 63 6.43 -2.05 -9.35
N ALA A 64 6.45 -0.80 -8.91
CA ALA A 64 5.32 -0.27 -8.17
C ALA A 64 4.06 -0.29 -9.02
N GLN A 65 4.18 0.07 -10.30
CA GLN A 65 3.05 0.04 -11.21
C GLN A 65 2.53 -1.40 -11.40
N GLU A 66 3.43 -2.37 -11.49
CA GLU A 66 3.03 -3.77 -11.60
C GLU A 66 2.24 -4.23 -10.38
N HIS A 67 2.68 -3.84 -9.19
CA HIS A 67 1.96 -4.19 -7.96
C HIS A 67 0.58 -3.54 -7.93
N VAL A 68 0.50 -2.28 -8.33
CA VAL A 68 -0.77 -1.57 -8.39
C VAL A 68 -1.70 -2.24 -9.40
N ASP A 69 -1.20 -2.50 -10.60
CA ASP A 69 -2.02 -3.10 -11.66
C ASP A 69 -2.56 -4.45 -11.27
N ALA A 70 -1.74 -5.28 -10.63
CA ALA A 70 -2.17 -6.60 -10.21
C ALA A 70 -3.31 -6.52 -9.18
N LEU A 71 -3.21 -5.59 -8.24
CA LEU A 71 -4.24 -5.46 -7.23
C LEU A 71 -5.50 -4.80 -7.81
N VAL A 72 -5.33 -3.82 -8.69
CA VAL A 72 -6.47 -3.22 -9.38
C VAL A 72 -7.28 -4.28 -10.12
N ASP A 73 -6.60 -5.18 -10.81
CA ASP A 73 -7.28 -6.27 -11.53
C ASP A 73 -8.10 -7.13 -10.58
N ARG A 74 -7.56 -7.43 -9.40
CA ARG A 74 -8.27 -8.24 -8.41
C ARG A 74 -9.50 -7.52 -7.86
N VAL A 75 -9.38 -6.21 -7.62
CA VAL A 75 -10.50 -5.42 -7.11
C VAL A 75 -11.60 -5.31 -8.16
N GLU A 76 -11.19 -5.08 -9.41
CA GLU A 76 -12.15 -5.02 -10.51
C GLU A 76 -12.88 -6.35 -10.70
N ALA A 77 -12.15 -7.45 -10.56
CA ALA A 77 -12.76 -8.79 -10.66
C ALA A 77 -13.79 -9.02 -9.57
N ALA A 78 -13.69 -8.32 -8.45
CA ALA A 78 -14.68 -8.40 -7.39
C ALA A 78 -15.89 -7.49 -7.63
N GLY A 79 -15.89 -6.75 -8.72
CA GLY A 79 -17.02 -5.89 -9.07
C GLY A 79 -17.01 -4.53 -8.39
N LEU A 80 -15.86 -4.10 -7.89
CA LEU A 80 -15.75 -2.83 -7.17
C LEU A 80 -15.12 -1.74 -8.05
N ASP A 81 -15.47 -0.50 -7.75
CA ASP A 81 -14.80 0.64 -8.37
C ASP A 81 -13.43 0.79 -7.75
N VAL A 82 -12.42 0.99 -8.56
CA VAL A 82 -11.05 1.07 -8.07
C VAL A 82 -10.22 2.08 -8.84
N THR A 83 -9.33 2.76 -8.12
CA THR A 83 -8.33 3.66 -8.70
C THR A 83 -6.96 3.21 -8.20
N GLY A 84 -6.02 3.07 -9.11
CA GLY A 84 -4.64 2.71 -8.75
C GLY A 84 -3.71 3.89 -8.91
N THR A 85 -2.79 4.06 -7.97
CA THR A 85 -1.85 5.18 -7.98
C THR A 85 -0.48 4.72 -7.51
N VAL A 86 0.56 5.18 -8.20
CA VAL A 86 1.93 5.01 -7.75
C VAL A 86 2.37 6.32 -7.12
N LEU A 87 2.82 6.25 -5.87
CA LEU A 87 3.34 7.40 -5.14
C LEU A 87 4.86 7.32 -5.11
N GLU A 88 5.50 8.46 -4.94
CA GLU A 88 6.97 8.51 -4.84
C GLU A 88 7.37 9.28 -3.60
N GLY A 89 8.34 8.74 -2.88
CA GLY A 89 8.85 9.39 -1.69
C GLY A 89 8.89 8.45 -0.50
N PRO A 90 8.99 9.01 0.71
CA PRO A 90 8.95 8.19 1.92
C PRO A 90 7.58 7.54 2.09
N PRO A 91 7.53 6.20 2.19
CA PRO A 91 6.23 5.50 2.22
C PRO A 91 5.30 5.99 3.32
N GLU A 92 5.85 6.23 4.51
CA GLU A 92 5.04 6.62 5.67
C GLU A 92 4.27 7.91 5.41
N SER A 93 4.96 8.95 4.94
CA SER A 93 4.33 10.24 4.74
C SER A 93 3.47 10.27 3.49
N GLU A 94 3.91 9.60 2.43
CA GLU A 94 3.15 9.57 1.17
C GLU A 94 1.81 8.90 1.35
N LEU A 95 1.77 7.80 2.11
CA LEU A 95 0.51 7.10 2.35
C LEU A 95 -0.45 7.93 3.20
N LEU A 96 0.06 8.61 4.23
CA LEU A 96 -0.78 9.46 5.04
C LEU A 96 -1.37 10.62 4.26
N GLU A 97 -0.54 11.28 3.46
CA GLU A 97 -1.01 12.38 2.63
C GLU A 97 -2.04 11.93 1.62
N TYR A 98 -1.78 10.81 0.97
CA TYR A 98 -2.71 10.29 -0.03
C TYR A 98 -4.03 9.90 0.60
N ALA A 99 -3.98 9.25 1.76
CA ALA A 99 -5.21 8.87 2.47
C ALA A 99 -6.06 10.08 2.80
N GLN A 100 -5.44 11.17 3.20
CA GLN A 100 -6.16 12.40 3.49
C GLN A 100 -6.72 13.02 2.22
N GLU A 101 -5.94 13.04 1.16
CA GLU A 101 -6.36 13.59 -0.12
C GLU A 101 -7.61 12.92 -0.66
N ILE A 102 -7.68 11.62 -0.58
CA ILE A 102 -8.83 10.88 -1.12
C ILE A 102 -9.99 10.79 -0.14
N GLY A 103 -9.80 11.26 1.08
CA GLY A 103 -10.83 11.17 2.11
C GLY A 103 -11.11 9.73 2.51
N ALA A 104 -10.06 8.93 2.66
CA ALA A 104 -10.23 7.53 3.03
C ALA A 104 -10.91 7.40 4.40
N ASP A 105 -11.85 6.49 4.49
CA ASP A 105 -12.53 6.20 5.75
C ASP A 105 -11.77 5.18 6.58
N VAL A 106 -10.99 4.35 5.92
CA VAL A 106 -10.15 3.34 6.55
C VAL A 106 -9.00 2.98 5.62
N ILE A 107 -7.85 2.66 6.22
CA ILE A 107 -6.70 2.13 5.50
C ILE A 107 -6.56 0.67 5.93
N VAL A 108 -6.46 -0.24 4.98
CA VAL A 108 -6.28 -1.66 5.27
C VAL A 108 -4.85 -2.05 4.93
N MET A 109 -4.07 -2.39 5.92
CA MET A 109 -2.64 -2.67 5.78
C MET A 109 -2.26 -4.01 6.39
N GLY A 110 -1.17 -4.57 5.94
CA GLY A 110 -0.59 -5.73 6.59
C GLY A 110 0.22 -5.31 7.80
N THR A 111 0.58 -6.28 8.63
CA THR A 111 1.39 -6.00 9.81
C THR A 111 2.79 -5.58 9.45
N ARG A 112 3.30 -6.05 8.30
CA ARG A 112 4.65 -5.73 7.82
C ARG A 112 4.62 -5.66 6.31
N GLY A 113 5.59 -4.98 5.76
CA GLY A 113 5.75 -4.95 4.31
C GLY A 113 6.95 -5.76 3.89
N ARG A 114 7.46 -5.43 2.72
CA ARG A 114 8.62 -6.06 2.17
C ARG A 114 9.83 -5.83 3.07
N GLY A 115 10.61 -6.87 3.31
CA GLY A 115 11.76 -6.78 4.19
C GLY A 115 11.38 -6.68 5.66
N GLY A 116 10.14 -7.00 5.98
CA GLY A 116 9.66 -6.91 7.34
C GLY A 116 10.44 -7.77 8.31
N VAL A 117 10.45 -7.34 9.54
CA VAL A 117 11.16 -8.02 10.61
C VAL A 117 10.32 -9.18 11.07
N HIS A 118 10.98 -10.25 11.47
CA HIS A 118 10.29 -11.37 12.04
C HIS A 118 9.71 -11.06 13.40
N ARG A 119 8.87 -11.91 13.88
CA ARG A 119 8.27 -11.87 15.19
C ARG A 119 7.11 -10.91 15.24
N MET A 120 6.94 -10.24 16.33
CA MET A 120 5.72 -9.50 16.59
C MET A 120 5.82 -8.02 16.27
N ALA A 121 6.97 -7.59 15.80
CA ALA A 121 7.13 -6.18 15.48
C ALA A 121 6.33 -5.82 14.23
N MET A 122 5.58 -4.77 14.32
CA MET A 122 4.92 -4.22 13.14
C MET A 122 5.93 -3.58 12.23
N GLY A 123 5.64 -3.53 10.95
CA GLY A 123 6.47 -2.83 10.00
C GLY A 123 6.48 -1.33 10.29
N SER A 124 7.56 -0.67 9.90
CA SER A 124 7.72 0.76 10.18
C SER A 124 6.63 1.62 9.54
N VAL A 125 6.21 1.28 8.33
CA VAL A 125 5.17 2.06 7.65
C VAL A 125 3.84 1.91 8.37
N THR A 126 3.45 0.68 8.69
CA THR A 126 2.19 0.42 9.39
C THR A 126 2.19 1.11 10.76
N ASP A 127 3.28 0.99 11.49
CA ASP A 127 3.40 1.61 12.80
C ASP A 127 3.27 3.13 12.70
N HIS A 128 3.93 3.74 11.72
CA HIS A 128 3.88 5.18 11.52
C HIS A 128 2.47 5.66 11.18
N VAL A 129 1.80 4.95 10.28
CA VAL A 129 0.45 5.32 9.86
C VAL A 129 -0.52 5.25 11.05
N ILE A 130 -0.37 4.23 11.89
CA ILE A 130 -1.21 4.10 13.08
C ILE A 130 -0.94 5.23 14.07
N ARG A 131 0.32 5.55 14.31
CA ARG A 131 0.70 6.53 15.34
C ARG A 131 0.38 7.96 14.95
N PHE A 132 0.58 8.30 13.69
CA PHE A 132 0.52 9.68 13.25
C PHE A 132 -0.63 10.01 12.33
N GLY A 133 -1.37 9.01 11.90
CA GLY A 133 -2.53 9.22 11.05
C GLY A 133 -3.79 9.44 11.85
N GLU A 134 -4.75 10.11 11.24
CA GLU A 134 -6.04 10.33 11.86
C GLU A 134 -7.12 9.42 11.30
N ILE A 135 -6.78 8.64 10.29
CA ILE A 135 -7.73 7.75 9.63
C ILE A 135 -7.65 6.38 10.28
N PRO A 136 -8.78 5.73 10.54
CA PRO A 136 -8.77 4.37 11.08
C PRO A 136 -7.95 3.42 10.24
N VAL A 137 -7.23 2.52 10.89
CA VAL A 137 -6.41 1.53 10.21
C VAL A 137 -6.85 0.14 10.64
N LEU A 138 -7.17 -0.69 9.65
CA LEU A 138 -7.44 -2.09 9.91
C LEU A 138 -6.17 -2.85 9.53
N VAL A 139 -5.58 -3.52 10.50
CA VAL A 139 -4.34 -4.26 10.30
C VAL A 139 -4.67 -5.73 10.10
N ALA A 140 -4.36 -6.24 8.93
CA ALA A 140 -4.61 -7.63 8.60
C ALA A 140 -3.37 -8.45 8.90
N ASN A 141 -3.54 -9.43 9.76
CA ASN A 141 -2.46 -10.32 10.11
C ASN A 141 -2.30 -11.36 9.01
N SER A 142 -1.08 -11.70 8.69
CA SER A 142 -0.84 -12.70 7.64
C SER A 142 -1.29 -14.09 8.07
N GLY A 143 -1.74 -14.22 9.27
CA GLY A 143 -2.34 -15.46 9.73
C GLY A 143 -1.39 -16.58 9.92
N SER A 144 -0.13 -16.34 9.83
CA SER A 144 0.77 -17.41 10.01
C SER A 144 0.78 -17.80 11.46
N ASN A 145 0.65 -19.01 11.64
CA ASN A 145 0.71 -19.55 12.93
C ASN A 145 2.05 -19.53 13.51
N PRO A 146 2.15 -19.48 14.78
CA PRO A 146 3.44 -19.66 15.43
C PRO A 146 4.05 -20.97 15.07
#